data_b2b2684fcfe39699673ab9b5b68bb60b
#
_entry.id   b2b2684fcfe39699673ab9b5b68bb60b
#
_cell.length_a   1.000
_cell.length_b   1.000
_cell.length_c   1.000
_cell.angle_alpha   90.00
_cell.angle_beta   90.00
_cell.angle_gamma   90.00
#
_symmetry.space_group_name_H-M   'P 1'
#
loop_
_entity.id
_entity.type
_entity.pdbx_description
1 polymer ?
#
loop_
_entity_poly.entity_id
_entity_poly.type
_entity_poly.pdbx_seq_one_letter_code
_entity_poly.pdbx_strand_id
1 'polypeptide(L)'
;MKNISNATSNSDTNPGISNFIDLQVEKEKIRLEKEAGVYSQKIQHFSAPTEKLFTADQRGNTTLLFGGLTWGHEHLVEGAFRGLGYKITAIPTPDVESFQTGKEYGNNGQCNPTYFTVGNLVKYLQDLEKQGM
;
A
#
# COMPACT_ATOMS: atom_id res chain seq x y z
N MET A 1 -37.50 18.37 -31.19
CA MET A 1 -36.06 18.63 -31.33
C MET A 1 -35.82 20.12 -31.11
N LYS A 2 -35.34 20.51 -29.93
CA LYS A 2 -34.93 21.87 -29.64
C LYS A 2 -33.47 21.84 -29.20
N ASN A 3 -32.62 22.40 -30.03
CA ASN A 3 -31.20 22.62 -29.75
C ASN A 3 -31.08 23.67 -28.64
N ILE A 4 -30.43 23.30 -27.53
CA ILE A 4 -29.97 24.21 -26.50
C ILE A 4 -28.55 24.55 -26.83
N SER A 5 -28.32 25.75 -27.36
CA SER A 5 -27.01 26.32 -27.58
C SER A 5 -26.38 26.68 -26.23
N ASN A 6 -25.29 26.04 -25.86
CA ASN A 6 -24.44 26.45 -24.75
C ASN A 6 -23.75 27.75 -25.09
N ALA A 7 -24.14 28.81 -24.41
CA ALA A 7 -23.42 30.08 -24.40
C ALA A 7 -22.18 29.91 -23.48
N THR A 8 -21.03 29.79 -24.07
CA THR A 8 -19.73 29.96 -23.41
C THR A 8 -19.55 31.44 -23.08
N SER A 9 -19.67 31.79 -21.80
CA SER A 9 -19.25 33.08 -21.30
C SER A 9 -17.72 33.12 -21.22
N ASN A 10 -17.09 33.69 -22.26
CA ASN A 10 -15.72 34.16 -22.18
C ASN A 10 -15.65 35.31 -21.17
N SER A 11 -15.20 35.06 -19.96
CA SER A 11 -14.75 36.11 -19.06
C SER A 11 -13.32 36.47 -19.46
N ASP A 12 -13.14 37.58 -20.18
CA ASP A 12 -11.85 38.21 -20.41
C ASP A 12 -11.25 38.66 -19.07
N THR A 13 -10.66 37.74 -18.33
CA THR A 13 -9.85 38.07 -17.16
C THR A 13 -8.50 38.58 -17.65
N ASN A 14 -8.22 39.84 -17.37
CA ASN A 14 -6.94 40.49 -17.66
C ASN A 14 -5.80 39.60 -17.08
N PRO A 15 -4.84 39.11 -17.89
CA PRO A 15 -3.80 38.17 -17.46
C PRO A 15 -2.97 38.70 -16.28
N GLY A 16 -2.87 40.00 -16.09
CA GLY A 16 -2.20 40.59 -14.93
C GLY A 16 -2.98 40.41 -13.62
N ILE A 17 -4.30 40.41 -13.66
CA ILE A 17 -5.16 40.21 -12.48
C ILE A 17 -5.14 38.70 -12.08
N SER A 18 -5.21 37.81 -13.04
CA SER A 18 -5.13 36.37 -12.79
C SER A 18 -3.82 36.00 -12.09
N ASN A 19 -2.69 36.44 -12.64
CA ASN A 19 -1.38 36.18 -12.04
C ASN A 19 -1.24 36.76 -10.63
N PHE A 20 -1.85 37.94 -10.37
CA PHE A 20 -1.84 38.53 -9.04
C PHE A 20 -2.66 37.70 -8.04
N ILE A 21 -3.85 37.27 -8.45
CA ILE A 21 -4.71 36.40 -7.62
C ILE A 21 -4.01 35.11 -7.30
N ASP A 22 -3.43 34.43 -8.29
CA ASP A 22 -2.73 33.17 -8.13
C ASP A 22 -1.55 33.32 -7.14
N LEU A 23 -0.82 34.43 -7.22
CA LEU A 23 0.27 34.72 -6.29
C LEU A 23 -0.22 34.94 -4.85
N GLN A 24 -1.37 35.60 -4.67
CA GLN A 24 -1.95 35.79 -3.33
C GLN A 24 -2.50 34.50 -2.75
N VAL A 25 -3.15 33.67 -3.55
CA VAL A 25 -3.64 32.35 -3.15
C VAL A 25 -2.47 31.46 -2.70
N GLU A 26 -1.37 31.43 -3.44
CA GLU A 26 -0.21 30.62 -3.08
C GLU A 26 0.47 31.11 -1.79
N LYS A 27 0.60 32.43 -1.59
CA LYS A 27 1.11 33.00 -0.33
C LYS A 27 0.24 32.62 0.87
N GLU A 28 -1.08 32.74 0.71
CA GLU A 28 -2.01 32.42 1.79
C GLU A 28 -2.00 30.91 2.10
N LYS A 29 -1.91 30.06 1.10
CA LYS A 29 -1.76 28.62 1.26
C LYS A 29 -0.50 28.26 2.06
N ILE A 30 0.65 28.83 1.70
CA ILE A 30 1.90 28.62 2.44
C ILE A 30 1.78 29.09 3.89
N ARG A 31 1.09 30.21 4.13
CA ARG A 31 0.84 30.72 5.49
C ARG A 31 0.01 29.76 6.29
N LEU A 32 -1.11 29.26 5.74
CA LEU A 32 -2.02 28.33 6.39
C LEU A 32 -1.36 26.97 6.64
N GLU A 33 -0.57 26.47 5.71
CA GLU A 33 0.20 25.22 5.88
C GLU A 33 1.19 25.35 7.04
N LYS A 34 1.87 26.49 7.15
CA LYS A 34 2.80 26.77 8.25
C LYS A 34 2.10 26.90 9.59
N GLU A 35 0.96 27.59 9.63
CA GLU A 35 0.16 27.80 10.85
C GLU A 35 -0.48 26.50 11.34
N ALA A 36 -0.95 25.66 10.41
CA ALA A 36 -1.50 24.33 10.71
C ALA A 36 -0.45 23.27 11.03
N GLY A 37 0.85 23.58 10.91
CA GLY A 37 1.92 22.60 11.09
C GLY A 37 1.92 21.47 10.05
N VAL A 38 1.16 21.64 8.98
CA VAL A 38 1.11 20.70 7.87
C VAL A 38 2.26 21.03 6.93
N TYR A 39 3.38 20.38 7.15
CA TYR A 39 4.45 20.40 6.14
C TYR A 39 3.93 19.63 4.93
N SER A 40 3.88 20.27 3.78
CA SER A 40 3.60 19.63 2.50
C SER A 40 4.67 18.55 2.26
N GLN A 41 4.44 17.36 2.81
CA GLN A 41 5.21 16.20 2.39
C GLN A 41 4.89 15.99 0.91
N LYS A 42 5.92 16.10 0.09
CA LYS A 42 5.82 15.78 -1.32
C LYS A 42 5.22 14.38 -1.41
N ILE A 43 3.94 14.30 -1.78
CA ILE A 43 3.24 13.02 -1.93
C ILE A 43 4.01 12.25 -3.00
N GLN A 44 4.84 11.32 -2.58
CA GLN A 44 5.43 10.36 -3.48
C GLN A 44 4.34 9.31 -3.77
N HIS A 45 3.84 9.32 -4.99
CA HIS A 45 3.00 8.23 -5.42
C HIS A 45 3.77 6.92 -5.31
N PHE A 46 3.16 5.94 -4.67
CA PHE A 46 3.73 4.61 -4.61
C PHE A 46 3.97 4.13 -6.04
N SER A 47 5.22 3.87 -6.36
CA SER A 47 5.61 3.19 -7.59
C SER A 47 5.85 1.73 -7.24
N ALA A 48 5.05 0.84 -7.81
CA ALA A 48 5.27 -0.59 -7.61
C ALA A 48 6.69 -0.95 -8.09
N PRO A 49 7.47 -1.64 -7.26
CA PRO A 49 8.78 -2.13 -7.70
C PRO A 49 8.59 -3.07 -8.88
N THR A 50 9.50 -3.00 -9.85
CA THR A 50 9.48 -3.93 -10.98
C THR A 50 9.62 -5.35 -10.46
N GLU A 51 8.64 -6.19 -10.76
CA GLU A 51 8.66 -7.59 -10.36
C GLU A 51 9.89 -8.27 -10.97
N LYS A 52 10.69 -8.89 -10.13
CA LYS A 52 11.81 -9.71 -10.58
C LYS A 52 11.29 -11.12 -10.81
N LEU A 53 11.56 -11.68 -11.97
CA LEU A 53 11.22 -13.06 -12.27
C LEU A 53 11.93 -14.00 -11.30
N PHE A 54 11.18 -14.93 -10.71
CA PHE A 54 11.75 -16.00 -9.90
C PHE A 54 12.38 -17.06 -10.81
N THR A 55 13.67 -17.30 -10.64
CA THR A 55 14.43 -18.22 -11.46
C THR A 55 14.69 -19.56 -10.74
N ALA A 56 15.00 -20.60 -11.52
CA ALA A 56 15.30 -21.94 -10.96
C ALA A 56 16.46 -21.92 -9.95
N ASP A 57 17.46 -21.05 -10.18
CA ASP A 57 18.64 -20.92 -9.32
C ASP A 57 18.32 -20.38 -7.92
N GLN A 58 17.26 -19.60 -7.81
CA GLN A 58 16.79 -19.01 -6.55
C GLN A 58 16.06 -20.02 -5.67
N ARG A 59 15.61 -21.15 -6.22
CA ARG A 59 14.82 -22.16 -5.50
C ARG A 59 15.50 -22.63 -4.20
N GLY A 60 16.80 -22.79 -4.21
CA GLY A 60 17.58 -23.25 -3.05
C GLY A 60 17.86 -22.17 -2.00
N ASN A 61 17.82 -20.88 -2.39
CA ASN A 61 18.25 -19.75 -1.57
C ASN A 61 17.10 -18.84 -1.13
N THR A 62 15.90 -19.04 -1.69
CA THR A 62 14.73 -18.22 -1.39
C THR A 62 13.71 -19.03 -0.61
N THR A 63 13.27 -18.50 0.52
CA THR A 63 12.15 -19.08 1.27
C THR A 63 10.85 -18.44 0.83
N LEU A 64 9.89 -19.25 0.40
CA LEU A 64 8.54 -18.82 0.08
C LEU A 64 7.72 -18.82 1.36
N LEU A 65 7.21 -17.66 1.74
CA LEU A 65 6.24 -17.53 2.82
C LEU A 65 4.84 -17.66 2.25
N PHE A 66 4.02 -18.46 2.90
CA PHE A 66 2.69 -18.78 2.43
C PHE A 66 1.69 -18.79 3.59
N GLY A 67 0.51 -18.22 3.39
CA GLY A 67 -0.54 -18.20 4.40
C GLY A 67 -1.81 -17.51 3.89
N GLY A 68 -2.83 -17.45 4.74
CA GLY A 68 -4.12 -16.83 4.43
C GLY A 68 -5.16 -17.80 3.85
N LEU A 69 -4.87 -19.09 3.85
CA LEU A 69 -5.83 -20.16 3.55
C LEU A 69 -6.27 -20.87 4.84
N THR A 70 -7.01 -21.96 4.71
CA THR A 70 -7.30 -22.81 5.85
C THR A 70 -6.11 -23.69 6.16
N TRP A 71 -5.92 -24.04 7.43
CA TRP A 71 -4.82 -24.86 7.92
C TRP A 71 -4.57 -26.13 7.06
N GLY A 72 -5.62 -26.85 6.70
CA GLY A 72 -5.49 -28.05 5.87
C GLY A 72 -4.97 -27.78 4.47
N HIS A 73 -5.42 -26.69 3.84
CA HIS A 73 -4.93 -26.28 2.52
C HIS A 73 -3.47 -25.80 2.57
N GLU A 74 -3.09 -25.08 3.62
CA GLU A 74 -1.71 -24.61 3.80
C GLU A 74 -0.74 -25.77 3.89
N HIS A 75 -1.05 -26.81 4.68
CA HIS A 75 -0.21 -27.99 4.78
C HIS A 75 -0.10 -28.79 3.48
N LEU A 76 -1.20 -28.89 2.71
CA LEU A 76 -1.15 -29.55 1.42
C LEU A 76 -0.26 -28.79 0.42
N VAL A 77 -0.40 -27.48 0.35
CA VAL A 77 0.42 -26.63 -0.53
C VAL A 77 1.87 -26.66 -0.10
N GLU A 78 2.15 -26.54 1.20
CA GLU A 78 3.51 -26.64 1.75
C GLU A 78 4.16 -27.98 1.40
N GLY A 79 3.44 -29.09 1.57
CA GLY A 79 3.93 -30.41 1.23
C GLY A 79 4.22 -30.57 -0.27
N ALA A 80 3.34 -30.05 -1.14
CA ALA A 80 3.53 -30.11 -2.58
C ALA A 80 4.77 -29.34 -3.03
N PHE A 81 4.95 -28.10 -2.55
CA PHE A 81 6.11 -27.28 -2.92
C PHE A 81 7.43 -27.83 -2.34
N ARG A 82 7.41 -28.36 -1.12
CA ARG A 82 8.58 -29.06 -0.56
C ARG A 82 8.98 -30.28 -1.39
N GLY A 83 7.99 -31.07 -1.85
CA GLY A 83 8.23 -32.19 -2.76
C GLY A 83 8.84 -31.78 -4.09
N LEU A 84 8.61 -30.55 -4.55
CA LEU A 84 9.23 -29.96 -5.75
C LEU A 84 10.59 -29.28 -5.48
N GLY A 85 11.10 -29.38 -4.25
CA GLY A 85 12.42 -28.84 -3.87
C GLY A 85 12.45 -27.35 -3.54
N TYR A 86 11.29 -26.73 -3.24
CA TYR A 86 11.24 -25.35 -2.75
C TYR A 86 11.42 -25.29 -1.24
N LYS A 87 12.08 -24.24 -0.77
CA LYS A 87 12.01 -23.84 0.63
C LYS A 87 10.72 -23.05 0.82
N ILE A 88 9.76 -23.62 1.50
CA ILE A 88 8.47 -23.00 1.78
C ILE A 88 8.14 -23.12 3.25
N THR A 89 7.52 -22.11 3.82
CA THR A 89 7.06 -22.08 5.20
C THR A 89 5.66 -21.52 5.24
N ALA A 90 4.71 -22.29 5.76
CA ALA A 90 3.40 -21.78 6.11
C ALA A 90 3.54 -20.89 7.35
N ILE A 91 3.09 -19.64 7.25
CA ILE A 91 3.06 -18.73 8.40
C ILE A 91 1.95 -19.18 9.37
N PRO A 92 2.11 -18.96 10.68
CA PRO A 92 1.11 -19.37 11.67
C PRO A 92 -0.28 -18.82 11.38
N THR A 93 -1.31 -19.50 11.87
CA THR A 93 -2.69 -18.99 11.77
C THR A 93 -2.81 -17.65 12.48
N PRO A 94 -3.41 -16.63 11.84
CA PRO A 94 -3.53 -15.31 12.42
C PRO A 94 -4.42 -15.30 13.67
N ASP A 95 -4.03 -14.52 14.65
CA ASP A 95 -4.74 -14.28 15.91
C ASP A 95 -5.29 -12.84 16.01
N VAL A 96 -5.85 -12.50 17.16
CA VAL A 96 -6.39 -11.16 17.43
C VAL A 96 -5.29 -10.09 17.40
N GLU A 97 -4.09 -10.42 17.83
CA GLU A 97 -2.94 -9.52 17.80
C GLU A 97 -2.50 -9.25 16.35
N SER A 98 -2.52 -10.26 15.49
CA SER A 98 -2.33 -10.11 14.04
C SER A 98 -3.35 -9.12 13.45
N PHE A 99 -4.60 -9.17 13.88
CA PHE A 99 -5.61 -8.21 13.44
C PHE A 99 -5.28 -6.77 13.87
N GLN A 100 -4.85 -6.56 15.11
CA GLN A 100 -4.46 -5.24 15.60
C GLN A 100 -3.26 -4.68 14.82
N THR A 101 -2.22 -5.49 14.66
CA THR A 101 -1.04 -5.16 13.85
C THR A 101 -1.45 -4.84 12.40
N GLY A 102 -2.37 -5.62 11.83
CA GLY A 102 -2.86 -5.37 10.48
C GLY A 102 -3.60 -4.04 10.33
N LYS A 103 -4.30 -3.58 11.36
CA LYS A 103 -4.93 -2.25 11.36
C LYS A 103 -3.91 -1.11 11.45
N GLU A 104 -2.77 -1.35 12.09
CA GLU A 104 -1.69 -0.39 12.20
C GLU A 104 -0.92 -0.23 10.88
N TYR A 105 -0.64 -1.34 10.20
CA TYR A 105 0.18 -1.37 8.97
C TYR A 105 -0.63 -1.37 7.68
N GLY A 106 -1.90 -1.72 7.72
CA GLY A 106 -2.77 -1.76 6.56
C GLY A 106 -3.46 -0.44 6.26
N ASN A 107 -3.91 -0.28 5.03
CA ASN A 107 -4.70 0.89 4.63
C ASN A 107 -6.05 0.91 5.36
N ASN A 108 -6.51 2.10 5.74
CA ASN A 108 -7.83 2.28 6.34
C ASN A 108 -8.95 1.87 5.38
N GLY A 109 -10.02 1.30 5.93
CA GLY A 109 -11.21 0.92 5.15
C GLY A 109 -11.10 -0.41 4.42
N GLN A 110 -10.09 -1.22 4.71
CA GLN A 110 -9.98 -2.58 4.19
C GLN A 110 -10.91 -3.54 4.92
N CYS A 111 -11.23 -4.68 4.27
CA CYS A 111 -12.01 -5.74 4.90
C CYS A 111 -11.19 -6.45 6.00
N ASN A 112 -11.86 -7.02 6.98
CA ASN A 112 -11.21 -7.70 8.11
C ASN A 112 -10.20 -8.78 7.70
N PRO A 113 -10.47 -9.66 6.72
CA PRO A 113 -9.48 -10.65 6.27
C PRO A 113 -8.15 -10.03 5.83
N THR A 114 -8.18 -8.86 5.20
CA THR A 114 -6.95 -8.15 4.81
C THR A 114 -6.11 -7.78 6.03
N TYR A 115 -6.74 -7.26 7.09
CA TYR A 115 -6.02 -6.92 8.33
C TYR A 115 -5.39 -8.15 8.98
N PHE A 116 -6.11 -9.26 9.05
CA PHE A 116 -5.55 -10.52 9.55
C PHE A 116 -4.33 -10.97 8.74
N THR A 117 -4.42 -10.93 7.41
CA THR A 117 -3.34 -11.38 6.52
C THR A 117 -2.11 -10.47 6.61
N VAL A 118 -2.31 -9.16 6.53
CA VAL A 118 -1.21 -8.17 6.62
C VAL A 118 -0.53 -8.26 7.98
N GLY A 119 -1.29 -8.22 9.06
CA GLY A 119 -0.73 -8.23 10.40
C GLY A 119 -0.01 -9.54 10.74
N ASN A 120 -0.54 -10.66 10.27
CA ASN A 120 0.12 -11.96 10.46
C ASN A 120 1.49 -12.00 9.78
N LEU A 121 1.58 -11.50 8.55
CA LEU A 121 2.86 -11.39 7.84
C LEU A 121 3.83 -10.46 8.56
N VAL A 122 3.37 -9.28 8.99
CA VAL A 122 4.21 -8.31 9.71
C VAL A 122 4.75 -8.90 11.01
N LYS A 123 3.89 -9.53 11.82
CA LYS A 123 4.33 -10.20 13.06
C LYS A 123 5.36 -11.29 12.78
N TYR A 124 5.10 -12.13 11.79
CA TYR A 124 6.02 -13.20 11.43
C TYR A 124 7.40 -12.66 11.03
N LEU A 125 7.45 -11.61 10.22
CA LEU A 125 8.71 -10.98 9.82
C LEU A 125 9.43 -10.32 11.00
N GLN A 126 8.72 -9.65 11.90
CA GLN A 126 9.29 -9.08 13.12
C GLN A 126 9.86 -10.16 14.04
N ASP A 127 9.23 -11.31 14.12
CA ASP A 127 9.74 -12.43 14.94
C ASP A 127 10.97 -13.08 14.32
N LEU A 128 11.06 -13.18 13.00
CA LEU A 128 12.28 -13.58 12.31
C LEU A 128 13.43 -12.61 12.57
N GLU A 129 13.17 -11.30 12.50
CA GLU A 129 14.17 -10.27 12.80
C GLU A 129 14.70 -10.38 14.24
N LYS A 130 13.81 -10.57 15.22
CA LYS A 130 14.22 -10.80 16.63
C LYS A 130 15.10 -12.05 16.81
N GLN A 131 14.91 -13.07 15.97
CA GLN A 131 15.69 -14.30 15.96
C GLN A 131 17.02 -14.18 15.22
N GLY A 132 17.29 -13.02 14.60
CA GLY A 132 18.51 -12.75 13.86
C GLY A 132 18.57 -13.42 12.48
N MET A 133 17.43 -13.71 11.90
CA MET A 133 17.28 -14.30 10.56
C MET A 133 16.95 -13.26 9.51
#